data_3913621244ec7cdd9d37ebd238f8a212
#
_entry.id   3913621244ec7cdd9d37ebd238f8a212
#
_cell.length_a   1.000
_cell.length_b   1.000
_cell.length_c   1.000
_cell.angle_alpha   90.00
_cell.angle_beta   90.00
_cell.angle_gamma   90.00
#
_symmetry.space_group_name_H-M   'P 1'
#
loop_
_entity.id
_entity.type
_entity.pdbx_description
1 polymer ?
#
loop_
_entity_poly.entity_id
_entity_poly.type
_entity_poly.pdbx_seq_one_letter_code
_entity_poly.pdbx_strand_id
1 'polypeptide(L)'
;MVQTTFDIVIRNGMVCDGTGNPWTRLDIGIENGRIAHMARFISSGGITEIDATGMVVAPGFIDAHVHSDLWCTRPDIHQIRVLQGITTELVGQDGVSVAPVTSETKPLWMKQLKRINGDIGEWPWHSIYEYLAFLEQAKLTGHIAYLVPHGNIRSMVMGFAGREATQKEIAAMQELVELGMQQGAFGVSSGIQYPPCVYANKEELVGFCKGAAKYDGCFVVHIRNESNYSLEALDEVIDAARRSGVRLHVSHFKICGGRNRDKLDIALEKLEQGRANGIEITFDQYPYAAASTFLHAILPPWMHDGGIAKMLERLHDPKICERAKEEMEHNGEYDNPVRNNGWDNLVIASVASANNRKLEGMNLQEIAQQKGMDPADAAFELLVEEEGEVTIIIHWGNAEDVDRVMKHSLQMVGSDGVFGGKPHPRLYGSFARVLGHYAREKQSFPLWEAVRKMTGAPAQLLRLRDRGFLREGYWADLVVFDPNKIVDRATYEAPMQQSMGICHVLVNGKITVSDGRLTNVTSGTVIRNQL
;
A
#
# COMPACT_ATOMS: atom_id res chain seq x y z
N MET A 1 -28.30 -20.76 36.39
CA MET A 1 -27.21 -20.45 35.41
C MET A 1 -27.36 -18.99 35.08
N VAL A 2 -26.37 -18.16 35.37
CA VAL A 2 -26.35 -16.77 34.94
C VAL A 2 -26.25 -16.82 33.39
N GLN A 3 -27.28 -16.31 32.73
CA GLN A 3 -27.30 -16.23 31.27
C GLN A 3 -26.24 -15.20 30.90
N THR A 4 -25.07 -15.65 30.41
CA THR A 4 -24.00 -14.74 29.90
C THR A 4 -24.58 -13.98 28.71
N THR A 5 -24.66 -12.67 28.82
CA THR A 5 -25.12 -11.80 27.74
C THR A 5 -23.88 -11.22 27.06
N PHE A 6 -23.71 -11.49 25.76
CA PHE A 6 -22.63 -10.92 24.95
C PHE A 6 -22.90 -9.44 24.67
N ASP A 7 -21.86 -8.68 24.38
CA ASP A 7 -22.01 -7.30 23.88
C ASP A 7 -22.70 -7.32 22.50
N ILE A 8 -22.23 -8.22 21.63
CA ILE A 8 -22.78 -8.41 20.28
C ILE A 8 -22.88 -9.91 19.99
N VAL A 9 -23.98 -10.33 19.34
CA VAL A 9 -24.11 -11.66 18.74
C VAL A 9 -24.38 -11.51 17.25
N ILE A 10 -23.55 -12.13 16.41
CA ILE A 10 -23.77 -12.24 14.96
C ILE A 10 -24.37 -13.63 14.73
N ARG A 11 -25.57 -13.66 14.11
CA ARG A 11 -26.36 -14.88 13.91
C ARG A 11 -26.25 -15.39 12.47
N ASN A 12 -26.26 -16.70 12.31
CA ASN A 12 -26.49 -17.38 11.03
C ASN A 12 -25.47 -17.09 9.91
N GLY A 13 -24.28 -16.57 10.24
CA GLY A 13 -23.30 -16.15 9.25
C GLY A 13 -22.63 -17.30 8.48
N MET A 14 -22.35 -17.09 7.20
CA MET A 14 -21.39 -17.90 6.44
C MET A 14 -19.97 -17.45 6.82
N VAL A 15 -19.39 -18.10 7.82
CA VAL A 15 -18.11 -17.70 8.42
C VAL A 15 -16.93 -18.18 7.55
N CYS A 16 -16.22 -17.24 6.93
CA CYS A 16 -14.91 -17.44 6.28
C CYS A 16 -13.84 -16.98 7.28
N ASP A 17 -13.16 -17.89 7.93
CA ASP A 17 -12.32 -17.62 9.10
C ASP A 17 -10.94 -16.99 8.80
N GLY A 18 -10.61 -16.74 7.53
CA GLY A 18 -9.32 -16.17 7.09
C GLY A 18 -8.25 -17.22 6.76
N THR A 19 -8.50 -18.50 6.99
CA THR A 19 -7.52 -19.58 6.74
C THR A 19 -7.46 -20.02 5.27
N GLY A 20 -8.45 -19.66 4.45
CA GLY A 20 -8.61 -20.18 3.08
C GLY A 20 -9.43 -21.48 3.02
N ASN A 21 -10.00 -21.92 4.12
CA ASN A 21 -10.95 -23.03 4.14
C ASN A 21 -12.35 -22.57 3.70
N PRO A 22 -13.18 -23.47 3.13
CA PRO A 22 -14.58 -23.19 2.83
C PRO A 22 -15.34 -22.71 4.07
N TRP A 23 -16.32 -21.83 3.86
CA TRP A 23 -17.13 -21.28 4.93
C TRP A 23 -17.92 -22.32 5.73
N THR A 24 -18.18 -22.00 6.99
CA THR A 24 -19.04 -22.79 7.88
C THR A 24 -20.11 -21.88 8.47
N ARG A 25 -21.35 -22.37 8.61
CA ARG A 25 -22.43 -21.60 9.25
C ARG A 25 -22.24 -21.61 10.76
N LEU A 26 -22.01 -20.43 11.34
CA LEU A 26 -21.80 -20.22 12.78
C LEU A 26 -22.45 -18.93 13.25
N ASP A 27 -22.79 -18.92 14.55
CA ASP A 27 -23.01 -17.71 15.33
C ASP A 27 -21.69 -17.30 15.99
N ILE A 28 -21.49 -15.99 16.20
CA ILE A 28 -20.32 -15.43 16.85
C ILE A 28 -20.75 -14.52 17.99
N GLY A 29 -20.37 -14.85 19.23
CA GLY A 29 -20.55 -14.03 20.42
C GLY A 29 -19.31 -13.19 20.69
N ILE A 30 -19.49 -11.88 20.87
CA ILE A 30 -18.43 -10.90 21.13
C ILE A 30 -18.63 -10.32 22.52
N GLU A 31 -17.55 -10.28 23.31
CA GLU A 31 -17.51 -9.73 24.65
C GLU A 31 -16.20 -8.99 24.88
N ASN A 32 -16.24 -7.78 25.44
CA ASN A 32 -15.06 -6.97 25.72
C ASN A 32 -14.15 -6.75 24.48
N GLY A 33 -14.75 -6.58 23.31
CA GLY A 33 -14.04 -6.35 22.06
C GLY A 33 -13.41 -7.59 21.43
N ARG A 34 -13.57 -8.78 22.03
CA ARG A 34 -13.00 -10.03 21.53
C ARG A 34 -14.07 -11.04 21.14
N ILE A 35 -13.73 -11.94 20.24
CA ILE A 35 -14.53 -13.11 19.90
C ILE A 35 -14.50 -14.03 21.14
N ALA A 36 -15.59 -14.07 21.88
CA ALA A 36 -15.68 -14.87 23.09
C ALA A 36 -16.16 -16.31 22.83
N HIS A 37 -17.03 -16.49 21.81
CA HIS A 37 -17.55 -17.81 21.49
C HIS A 37 -17.95 -17.93 20.01
N MET A 38 -17.71 -19.09 19.41
CA MET A 38 -18.12 -19.44 18.05
C MET A 38 -18.78 -20.82 18.05
N ALA A 39 -20.05 -20.91 17.65
CA ALA A 39 -20.80 -22.14 17.63
C ALA A 39 -21.84 -22.18 16.51
N ARG A 40 -22.36 -23.37 16.18
CA ARG A 40 -23.47 -23.49 15.21
C ARG A 40 -24.73 -22.78 15.67
N PHE A 41 -24.89 -22.66 16.97
CA PHE A 41 -26.00 -21.96 17.61
C PHE A 41 -25.55 -21.47 18.99
N ILE A 42 -25.75 -20.20 19.26
CA ILE A 42 -25.53 -19.56 20.55
C ILE A 42 -26.91 -19.28 21.16
N SER A 43 -27.23 -19.96 22.27
CA SER A 43 -28.54 -19.80 22.95
C SER A 43 -28.67 -18.47 23.73
N SER A 44 -27.54 -17.90 24.16
CA SER A 44 -27.51 -16.60 24.86
C SER A 44 -27.75 -15.44 23.89
N GLY A 45 -28.41 -14.38 24.39
CA GLY A 45 -28.60 -13.13 23.64
C GLY A 45 -27.39 -12.21 23.69
N GLY A 46 -27.35 -11.25 22.80
CA GLY A 46 -26.46 -10.10 22.81
C GLY A 46 -27.21 -8.81 23.15
N ILE A 47 -26.51 -7.82 23.71
CA ILE A 47 -27.06 -6.46 23.84
C ILE A 47 -27.43 -5.93 22.46
N THR A 48 -26.59 -6.24 21.46
CA THR A 48 -26.86 -6.01 20.05
C THR A 48 -26.84 -7.34 19.29
N GLU A 49 -27.83 -7.57 18.43
CA GLU A 49 -27.86 -8.75 17.56
C GLU A 49 -27.78 -8.33 16.08
N ILE A 50 -26.94 -9.01 15.31
CA ILE A 50 -26.80 -8.83 13.85
C ILE A 50 -27.22 -10.13 13.19
N ASP A 51 -28.28 -10.10 12.38
CA ASP A 51 -28.67 -11.25 11.57
C ASP A 51 -27.85 -11.24 10.25
N ALA A 52 -26.93 -12.20 10.15
CA ALA A 52 -26.08 -12.40 8.97
C ALA A 52 -26.62 -13.54 8.06
N THR A 53 -27.93 -13.83 8.09
CA THR A 53 -28.53 -14.83 7.22
C THR A 53 -28.27 -14.49 5.74
N GLY A 54 -27.62 -15.40 5.01
CA GLY A 54 -27.22 -15.21 3.61
C GLY A 54 -26.02 -14.30 3.40
N MET A 55 -25.39 -13.81 4.47
CA MET A 55 -24.20 -12.96 4.41
C MET A 55 -22.95 -13.74 4.82
N VAL A 56 -21.81 -13.26 4.33
CA VAL A 56 -20.48 -13.72 4.74
C VAL A 56 -20.01 -12.91 5.94
N VAL A 57 -19.48 -13.62 6.94
CA VAL A 57 -18.76 -13.04 8.06
C VAL A 57 -17.29 -13.43 7.94
N ALA A 58 -16.42 -12.44 7.86
CA ALA A 58 -14.99 -12.63 7.68
C ALA A 58 -14.20 -11.77 8.69
N PRO A 59 -12.90 -12.03 8.90
CA PRO A 59 -12.04 -11.07 9.60
C PRO A 59 -12.07 -9.73 8.87
N GLY A 60 -11.90 -8.65 9.60
CA GLY A 60 -11.68 -7.34 9.00
C GLY A 60 -10.50 -7.36 8.04
N PHE A 61 -10.65 -6.73 6.88
CA PHE A 61 -9.61 -6.78 5.85
C PHE A 61 -8.38 -6.00 6.28
N ILE A 62 -7.21 -6.49 5.87
CA ILE A 62 -5.90 -5.90 6.10
C ILE A 62 -5.37 -5.45 4.75
N ASP A 63 -5.19 -4.15 4.58
CA ASP A 63 -4.53 -3.59 3.40
C ASP A 63 -3.02 -3.69 3.55
N ALA A 64 -2.40 -4.57 2.76
CA ALA A 64 -0.97 -4.84 2.84
C ALA A 64 -0.11 -3.70 2.26
N HIS A 65 -0.72 -2.74 1.55
CA HIS A 65 -0.02 -1.66 0.89
C HIS A 65 -0.93 -0.43 0.69
N VAL A 66 -0.63 0.68 1.39
CA VAL A 66 -1.37 1.94 1.26
C VAL A 66 -0.53 3.13 1.71
N HIS A 67 -0.82 4.31 1.16
CA HIS A 67 -0.16 5.59 1.48
C HIS A 67 -1.07 6.50 2.32
N SER A 68 -1.54 5.99 3.46
CA SER A 68 -2.46 6.71 4.35
C SER A 68 -1.79 7.29 5.60
N ASP A 69 -0.46 7.43 5.62
CA ASP A 69 0.35 7.77 6.79
C ASP A 69 -0.21 8.95 7.61
N LEU A 70 -0.59 10.04 6.98
CA LEU A 70 -1.26 11.18 7.63
C LEU A 70 -2.76 11.24 7.34
N TRP A 71 -3.21 10.66 6.21
CA TRP A 71 -4.63 10.61 5.89
C TRP A 71 -5.44 9.86 6.94
N CYS A 72 -4.84 8.88 7.62
CA CYS A 72 -5.48 8.14 8.71
C CYS A 72 -5.91 9.02 9.89
N THR A 73 -5.30 10.21 10.06
CA THR A 73 -5.68 11.20 11.08
C THR A 73 -6.88 12.06 10.70
N ARG A 74 -7.36 11.93 9.46
CA ARG A 74 -8.50 12.65 8.88
C ARG A 74 -9.70 11.69 8.74
N PRO A 75 -10.46 11.42 9.81
CA PRO A 75 -11.56 10.46 9.78
C PRO A 75 -12.63 10.81 8.75
N ASP A 76 -12.83 12.09 8.44
CA ASP A 76 -13.73 12.60 7.41
C ASP A 76 -13.37 12.11 5.99
N ILE A 77 -12.10 11.85 5.73
CA ILE A 77 -11.57 11.36 4.45
C ILE A 77 -11.31 9.86 4.52
N HIS A 78 -10.64 9.42 5.59
CA HIS A 78 -10.14 8.04 5.76
C HIS A 78 -11.27 6.99 5.97
N GLN A 79 -12.45 7.42 6.40
CA GLN A 79 -13.62 6.55 6.64
C GLN A 79 -14.00 5.66 5.44
N ILE A 80 -13.62 6.03 4.21
CA ILE A 80 -13.85 5.21 3.02
C ILE A 80 -13.17 3.84 3.10
N ARG A 81 -12.14 3.70 3.96
CA ARG A 81 -11.42 2.44 4.14
C ARG A 81 -12.29 1.42 4.86
N VAL A 82 -12.87 1.79 6.00
CA VAL A 82 -13.78 0.89 6.74
C VAL A 82 -15.06 0.61 5.96
N LEU A 83 -15.51 1.52 5.08
CA LEU A 83 -16.63 1.28 4.16
C LEU A 83 -16.33 0.22 3.08
N GLN A 84 -15.05 -0.16 2.89
CA GLN A 84 -14.63 -1.32 2.08
C GLN A 84 -14.38 -2.58 2.92
N GLY A 85 -14.62 -2.54 4.25
CA GLY A 85 -14.32 -3.64 5.18
C GLY A 85 -12.88 -3.66 5.68
N ILE A 86 -12.06 -2.65 5.34
CA ILE A 86 -10.65 -2.57 5.76
C ILE A 86 -10.60 -2.08 7.20
N THR A 87 -10.04 -2.90 8.08
CA THR A 87 -9.88 -2.59 9.50
C THR A 87 -8.44 -2.34 9.91
N THR A 88 -7.47 -2.72 9.06
CA THR A 88 -6.04 -2.57 9.34
C THR A 88 -5.31 -2.15 8.06
N GLU A 89 -4.35 -1.24 8.17
CA GLU A 89 -3.53 -0.74 7.09
C GLU A 89 -2.05 -0.80 7.46
N LEU A 90 -1.22 -1.26 6.52
CA LEU A 90 0.22 -1.23 6.61
C LEU A 90 0.75 -0.01 5.86
N VAL A 91 1.24 0.98 6.59
CA VAL A 91 1.78 2.23 6.05
C VAL A 91 3.30 2.32 6.19
N GLY A 92 3.91 3.38 5.67
CA GLY A 92 5.36 3.49 5.58
C GLY A 92 5.91 2.76 4.36
N GLN A 93 5.16 2.73 3.26
CA GLN A 93 5.45 1.97 2.04
C GLN A 93 6.53 2.61 1.17
N ASP A 94 7.09 1.84 0.25
CA ASP A 94 7.98 2.25 -0.83
C ASP A 94 9.21 3.06 -0.40
N GLY A 95 9.63 2.85 0.85
CA GLY A 95 10.80 3.50 1.42
C GLY A 95 10.64 5.00 1.69
N VAL A 96 9.42 5.54 1.60
CA VAL A 96 9.14 6.96 1.82
C VAL A 96 7.97 7.13 2.79
N SER A 97 8.20 7.84 3.90
CA SER A 97 7.17 8.09 4.89
C SER A 97 7.50 9.30 5.77
N VAL A 98 6.67 9.52 6.76
CA VAL A 98 6.71 10.71 7.63
C VAL A 98 7.64 10.58 8.84
N ALA A 99 8.14 9.36 9.12
CA ALA A 99 9.05 9.07 10.24
C ALA A 99 9.99 7.88 9.90
N PRO A 100 11.25 7.86 10.41
CA PRO A 100 11.88 8.90 11.21
C PRO A 100 12.41 10.06 10.34
N VAL A 101 12.65 11.20 10.96
CA VAL A 101 13.21 12.39 10.28
C VAL A 101 14.14 13.17 11.22
N THR A 102 15.10 13.92 10.65
CA THR A 102 15.90 14.91 11.40
C THR A 102 15.31 16.31 11.20
N SER A 103 15.82 17.30 11.94
CA SER A 103 15.42 18.71 11.73
C SER A 103 15.73 19.20 10.32
N GLU A 104 16.79 18.66 9.69
CA GLU A 104 17.23 19.02 8.34
C GLU A 104 16.37 18.32 7.27
N THR A 105 16.04 17.03 7.45
CA THR A 105 15.30 16.24 6.45
C THR A 105 13.80 16.43 6.53
N LYS A 106 13.25 16.76 7.71
CA LYS A 106 11.81 16.94 7.94
C LYS A 106 11.14 17.90 6.93
N PRO A 107 11.62 19.14 6.72
CA PRO A 107 10.97 20.06 5.77
C PRO A 107 10.96 19.53 4.33
N LEU A 108 11.99 18.77 3.95
CA LEU A 108 12.10 18.18 2.60
C LEU A 108 11.07 17.08 2.41
N TRP A 109 10.93 16.17 3.38
CA TRP A 109 9.92 15.12 3.37
C TRP A 109 8.49 15.67 3.46
N MET A 110 8.26 16.68 4.30
CA MET A 110 6.95 17.35 4.38
C MET A 110 6.50 17.88 3.01
N LYS A 111 7.41 18.54 2.26
CA LYS A 111 7.11 19.03 0.92
C LYS A 111 6.88 17.88 -0.06
N GLN A 112 7.77 16.89 -0.09
CA GLN A 112 7.73 15.81 -1.07
C GLN A 112 6.50 14.89 -0.89
N LEU A 113 6.11 14.59 0.36
CA LEU A 113 5.10 13.58 0.66
C LEU A 113 3.67 14.14 0.78
N LYS A 114 3.51 15.44 0.78
CA LYS A 114 2.24 16.12 1.00
C LYS A 114 1.09 15.56 0.17
N ARG A 115 1.33 15.26 -1.10
CA ARG A 115 0.31 14.75 -2.03
C ARG A 115 0.01 13.27 -1.91
N ILE A 116 0.95 12.47 -1.44
CA ILE A 116 0.75 11.02 -1.29
C ILE A 116 0.32 10.68 0.13
N ASN A 117 1.09 11.08 1.13
CA ASN A 117 0.87 10.67 2.51
C ASN A 117 -0.06 11.59 3.30
N GLY A 118 -0.39 12.78 2.76
CA GLY A 118 -1.24 13.79 3.40
C GLY A 118 -0.48 14.97 3.98
N ASP A 119 -1.24 15.94 4.46
CA ASP A 119 -0.73 17.17 5.07
C ASP A 119 -1.52 17.49 6.34
N ILE A 120 -0.82 17.65 7.45
CA ILE A 120 -1.37 18.10 8.73
C ILE A 120 -0.66 19.37 9.26
N GLY A 121 0.12 20.03 8.38
CA GLY A 121 1.00 21.12 8.79
C GLY A 121 2.28 20.58 9.43
N GLU A 122 2.62 21.06 10.62
CA GLU A 122 3.84 20.64 11.31
C GLU A 122 3.78 19.18 11.80
N TRP A 123 4.92 18.50 11.73
CA TRP A 123 5.11 17.17 12.28
C TRP A 123 5.79 17.26 13.66
N PRO A 124 5.08 17.00 14.78
CA PRO A 124 5.63 17.16 16.13
C PRO A 124 6.54 15.99 16.56
N TRP A 125 7.07 15.21 15.64
CA TRP A 125 7.91 14.04 15.88
C TRP A 125 9.21 14.08 15.09
N HIS A 126 10.18 13.24 15.52
CA HIS A 126 11.42 12.91 14.83
C HIS A 126 11.62 11.41 14.70
N SER A 127 11.15 10.62 15.64
CA SER A 127 11.28 9.16 15.69
C SER A 127 9.98 8.45 15.28
N ILE A 128 10.09 7.17 14.96
CA ILE A 128 8.93 6.30 14.72
C ILE A 128 8.09 6.20 16.00
N TYR A 129 8.72 6.09 17.17
CA TYR A 129 8.00 6.03 18.44
C TYR A 129 7.08 7.25 18.66
N GLU A 130 7.61 8.45 18.42
CA GLU A 130 6.86 9.70 18.57
C GLU A 130 5.70 9.80 17.56
N TYR A 131 5.95 9.40 16.30
CA TYR A 131 4.90 9.37 15.28
C TYR A 131 3.78 8.38 15.65
N LEU A 132 4.12 7.17 16.05
CA LEU A 132 3.12 6.19 16.48
C LEU A 132 2.37 6.65 17.74
N ALA A 133 3.06 7.30 18.68
CA ALA A 133 2.43 7.90 19.86
C ALA A 133 1.47 9.07 19.49
N PHE A 134 1.81 9.85 18.46
CA PHE A 134 0.91 10.85 17.90
C PHE A 134 -0.36 10.21 17.31
N LEU A 135 -0.21 9.12 16.55
CA LEU A 135 -1.36 8.39 16.00
C LEU A 135 -2.24 7.76 17.09
N GLU A 136 -1.68 7.32 18.21
CA GLU A 136 -2.44 6.79 19.37
C GLU A 136 -3.37 7.83 19.99
N GLN A 137 -3.08 9.13 19.82
CA GLN A 137 -3.95 10.21 20.27
C GLN A 137 -4.97 10.63 19.20
N ALA A 138 -4.82 10.17 17.96
CA ALA A 138 -5.74 10.48 16.88
C ALA A 138 -7.00 9.60 16.93
N LYS A 139 -8.09 10.10 16.32
CA LYS A 139 -9.33 9.34 16.16
C LYS A 139 -9.24 8.45 14.92
N LEU A 140 -8.58 7.29 15.04
CA LEU A 140 -8.41 6.37 13.93
C LEU A 140 -9.70 5.58 13.65
N THR A 141 -10.07 5.45 12.38
CA THR A 141 -11.21 4.63 11.96
C THR A 141 -10.85 3.14 11.89
N GLY A 142 -9.63 2.81 11.53
CA GLY A 142 -9.04 1.47 11.49
C GLY A 142 -7.66 1.45 12.16
N HIS A 143 -7.05 0.28 12.23
CA HIS A 143 -5.74 0.09 12.84
C HIS A 143 -4.63 0.47 11.85
N ILE A 144 -3.51 0.97 12.39
CA ILE A 144 -2.30 1.30 11.63
C ILE A 144 -1.13 0.43 12.11
N ALA A 145 -0.48 -0.25 11.19
CA ALA A 145 0.81 -0.92 11.34
C ALA A 145 1.86 -0.17 10.49
N TYR A 146 3.11 -0.16 10.92
CA TYR A 146 4.14 0.71 10.32
C TYR A 146 5.38 -0.06 9.87
N LEU A 147 6.00 0.42 8.78
CA LEU A 147 7.30 -0.03 8.27
C LEU A 147 8.35 1.07 8.41
N VAL A 148 9.60 0.69 8.65
CA VAL A 148 10.76 1.62 8.64
C VAL A 148 11.11 1.96 7.18
N PRO A 149 10.98 3.22 6.73
CA PRO A 149 11.19 3.58 5.33
C PRO A 149 12.67 3.83 5.01
N HIS A 150 13.20 3.15 4.01
CA HIS A 150 14.62 3.20 3.59
C HIS A 150 15.08 4.62 3.22
N GLY A 151 14.30 5.34 2.44
CA GLY A 151 14.65 6.69 2.01
C GLY A 151 14.78 7.67 3.17
N ASN A 152 13.92 7.53 4.20
CA ASN A 152 14.03 8.34 5.41
C ASN A 152 15.33 8.00 6.16
N ILE A 153 15.61 6.71 6.38
CA ILE A 153 16.85 6.26 7.03
C ILE A 153 18.07 6.74 6.26
N ARG A 154 18.08 6.55 4.92
CA ARG A 154 19.18 6.96 4.06
C ARG A 154 19.40 8.47 4.11
N SER A 155 18.32 9.26 4.04
CA SER A 155 18.41 10.72 4.09
C SER A 155 18.90 11.26 5.45
N MET A 156 18.61 10.57 6.55
CA MET A 156 19.15 10.92 7.87
C MET A 156 20.66 10.75 7.95
N VAL A 157 21.24 9.78 7.22
CA VAL A 157 22.67 9.46 7.26
C VAL A 157 23.47 10.25 6.23
N MET A 158 22.94 10.45 5.03
CA MET A 158 23.69 11.03 3.91
C MET A 158 22.92 12.04 3.07
N GLY A 159 21.78 12.53 3.56
CA GLY A 159 20.92 13.45 2.81
C GLY A 159 20.36 12.81 1.53
N PHE A 160 20.10 13.64 0.53
CA PHE A 160 19.61 13.19 -0.79
C PHE A 160 20.75 13.02 -1.81
N ALA A 161 21.96 12.66 -1.34
CA ALA A 161 23.12 12.50 -2.22
C ALA A 161 22.95 11.33 -3.21
N GLY A 162 23.16 11.62 -4.51
CA GLY A 162 23.05 10.67 -5.62
C GLY A 162 24.29 9.79 -5.79
N ARG A 163 24.75 9.15 -4.71
CA ARG A 163 25.92 8.25 -4.69
C ARG A 163 25.66 7.01 -3.85
N GLU A 164 26.46 5.99 -4.03
CA GLU A 164 26.47 4.81 -3.15
C GLU A 164 26.89 5.16 -1.72
N ALA A 165 26.35 4.40 -0.76
CA ALA A 165 26.74 4.52 0.64
C ALA A 165 28.06 3.81 0.93
N THR A 166 28.86 4.39 1.81
CA THR A 166 30.05 3.75 2.38
C THR A 166 29.65 2.69 3.40
N GLN A 167 30.57 1.77 3.73
CA GLN A 167 30.33 0.74 4.76
C GLN A 167 29.98 1.34 6.13
N LYS A 168 30.52 2.50 6.47
CA LYS A 168 30.19 3.21 7.72
C LYS A 168 28.77 3.76 7.69
N GLU A 169 28.33 4.30 6.55
CA GLU A 169 26.96 4.79 6.37
C GLU A 169 25.97 3.63 6.39
N ILE A 170 26.28 2.49 5.76
CA ILE A 170 25.47 1.27 5.80
C ILE A 170 25.30 0.78 7.25
N ALA A 171 26.37 0.75 8.04
CA ALA A 171 26.29 0.36 9.44
C ALA A 171 25.40 1.32 10.26
N ALA A 172 25.51 2.64 10.04
CA ALA A 172 24.65 3.62 10.69
C ALA A 172 23.16 3.47 10.28
N MET A 173 22.88 3.17 9.01
CA MET A 173 21.51 2.87 8.55
C MET A 173 20.97 1.62 9.24
N GLN A 174 21.78 0.55 9.37
CA GLN A 174 21.37 -0.67 10.06
C GLN A 174 21.00 -0.40 11.52
N GLU A 175 21.78 0.40 12.25
CA GLU A 175 21.46 0.78 13.64
C GLU A 175 20.14 1.54 13.75
N LEU A 176 19.87 2.47 12.82
CA LEU A 176 18.61 3.21 12.77
C LEU A 176 17.42 2.29 12.46
N VAL A 177 17.59 1.29 11.60
CA VAL A 177 16.57 0.27 11.35
C VAL A 177 16.28 -0.53 12.62
N GLU A 178 17.32 -1.02 13.31
CA GLU A 178 17.16 -1.75 14.57
C GLU A 178 16.39 -0.93 15.60
N LEU A 179 16.68 0.37 15.71
CA LEU A 179 15.93 1.29 16.56
C LEU A 179 14.45 1.39 16.13
N GLY A 180 14.18 1.53 14.83
CA GLY A 180 12.82 1.58 14.31
C GLY A 180 12.01 0.31 14.60
N MET A 181 12.65 -0.86 14.50
CA MET A 181 12.04 -2.15 14.88
C MET A 181 11.70 -2.19 16.37
N GLN A 182 12.61 -1.74 17.24
CA GLN A 182 12.38 -1.65 18.70
C GLN A 182 11.25 -0.67 19.05
N GLN A 183 11.00 0.32 18.21
CA GLN A 183 9.92 1.30 18.38
C GLN A 183 8.55 0.78 17.92
N GLY A 184 8.47 -0.44 17.39
CA GLY A 184 7.23 -1.15 17.09
C GLY A 184 6.90 -1.31 15.61
N ALA A 185 7.86 -1.08 14.71
CA ALA A 185 7.69 -1.36 13.28
C ALA A 185 7.66 -2.88 13.00
N PHE A 186 6.94 -3.29 11.95
CA PHE A 186 6.79 -4.69 11.54
C PHE A 186 7.86 -5.17 10.57
N GLY A 187 8.64 -4.26 10.04
CA GLY A 187 9.67 -4.52 9.05
C GLY A 187 10.19 -3.23 8.47
N VAL A 188 10.79 -3.35 7.31
CA VAL A 188 11.35 -2.23 6.55
C VAL A 188 10.71 -2.14 5.17
N SER A 189 10.66 -0.94 4.59
CA SER A 189 10.23 -0.74 3.21
C SER A 189 11.30 -0.06 2.37
N SER A 190 11.33 -0.36 1.07
CA SER A 190 12.13 0.39 0.10
C SER A 190 11.40 0.53 -1.23
N GLY A 191 11.54 1.69 -1.88
CA GLY A 191 11.18 1.88 -3.28
C GLY A 191 12.46 2.14 -4.07
N ILE A 192 13.08 1.08 -4.57
CA ILE A 192 14.41 1.17 -5.19
C ILE A 192 14.36 1.90 -6.55
N GLN A 193 13.19 2.23 -7.05
CA GLN A 193 12.97 3.12 -8.17
C GLN A 193 13.06 4.60 -7.78
N TYR A 194 12.70 4.94 -6.52
CA TYR A 194 12.53 6.33 -6.09
C TYR A 194 13.77 6.90 -5.39
N PRO A 195 14.11 8.19 -5.65
CA PRO A 195 15.14 8.87 -4.87
C PRO A 195 14.71 9.06 -3.40
N PRO A 196 15.64 8.89 -2.44
CA PRO A 196 17.06 8.59 -2.63
C PRO A 196 17.40 7.09 -2.71
N CYS A 197 16.43 6.16 -2.63
CA CYS A 197 16.68 4.71 -2.62
C CYS A 197 17.24 4.18 -3.93
N VAL A 198 16.96 4.84 -5.07
CA VAL A 198 17.44 4.46 -6.41
C VAL A 198 18.97 4.39 -6.49
N TYR A 199 19.68 5.15 -5.65
CA TYR A 199 21.16 5.17 -5.60
C TYR A 199 21.76 4.08 -4.71
N ALA A 200 20.92 3.28 -4.03
CA ALA A 200 21.38 2.20 -3.18
C ALA A 200 21.95 1.05 -4.01
N ASN A 201 23.09 0.52 -3.58
CA ASN A 201 23.66 -0.71 -4.13
C ASN A 201 23.21 -1.94 -3.31
N LYS A 202 23.60 -3.14 -3.77
CA LYS A 202 23.25 -4.42 -3.11
C LYS A 202 23.73 -4.51 -1.67
N GLU A 203 24.90 -3.98 -1.36
CA GLU A 203 25.45 -4.03 0.01
C GLU A 203 24.65 -3.17 0.98
N GLU A 204 24.20 -2.00 0.52
CA GLU A 204 23.30 -1.14 1.29
C GLU A 204 21.97 -1.86 1.60
N LEU A 205 21.35 -2.50 0.59
CA LEU A 205 20.10 -3.25 0.78
C LEU A 205 20.29 -4.42 1.78
N VAL A 206 21.39 -5.16 1.67
CA VAL A 206 21.69 -6.26 2.60
C VAL A 206 21.89 -5.73 4.02
N GLY A 207 22.63 -4.65 4.21
CA GLY A 207 22.85 -4.03 5.52
C GLY A 207 21.54 -3.53 6.13
N PHE A 208 20.73 -2.84 5.34
CA PHE A 208 19.41 -2.35 5.72
C PHE A 208 18.47 -3.50 6.15
N CYS A 209 18.39 -4.57 5.36
CA CYS A 209 17.57 -5.74 5.65
C CYS A 209 18.05 -6.52 6.90
N LYS A 210 19.35 -6.59 7.19
CA LYS A 210 19.88 -7.24 8.40
C LYS A 210 19.34 -6.63 9.69
N GLY A 211 19.15 -5.31 9.71
CA GLY A 211 18.54 -4.62 10.85
C GLY A 211 17.13 -5.12 11.16
N ALA A 212 16.31 -5.38 10.13
CA ALA A 212 14.96 -5.92 10.30
C ALA A 212 14.95 -7.43 10.59
N ALA A 213 15.81 -8.20 9.93
CA ALA A 213 15.88 -9.65 10.09
C ALA A 213 16.14 -10.08 11.54
N LYS A 214 16.94 -9.31 12.28
CA LYS A 214 17.22 -9.51 13.71
C LYS A 214 15.96 -9.56 14.58
N TYR A 215 14.87 -8.95 14.13
CA TYR A 215 13.60 -8.83 14.85
C TYR A 215 12.46 -9.58 14.13
N ASP A 216 12.76 -10.58 13.33
CA ASP A 216 11.80 -11.29 12.47
C ASP A 216 10.91 -10.36 11.63
N GLY A 217 11.46 -9.21 11.23
CA GLY A 217 10.79 -8.23 10.38
C GLY A 217 10.71 -8.68 8.93
N CYS A 218 9.86 -8.02 8.13
CA CYS A 218 9.79 -8.23 6.69
C CYS A 218 10.47 -7.09 5.92
N PHE A 219 10.91 -7.38 4.70
CA PHE A 219 11.36 -6.40 3.71
C PHE A 219 10.29 -6.26 2.65
N VAL A 220 9.56 -5.15 2.67
CA VAL A 220 8.51 -4.79 1.72
C VAL A 220 9.12 -3.88 0.67
N VAL A 221 9.06 -4.25 -0.62
CA VAL A 221 9.87 -3.55 -1.60
C VAL A 221 9.19 -3.35 -2.95
N HIS A 222 9.12 -2.08 -3.37
CA HIS A 222 8.98 -1.69 -4.77
C HIS A 222 10.34 -1.91 -5.44
N ILE A 223 10.42 -2.87 -6.36
CA ILE A 223 11.68 -3.27 -7.02
C ILE A 223 12.23 -2.17 -7.92
N ARG A 224 13.52 -2.23 -8.23
CA ARG A 224 14.25 -1.21 -9.00
C ARG A 224 13.69 -0.95 -10.39
N ASN A 225 13.11 -1.98 -11.00
CA ASN A 225 12.54 -1.91 -12.35
C ASN A 225 11.43 -2.93 -12.48
N GLU A 226 10.23 -2.47 -12.84
CA GLU A 226 9.05 -3.31 -13.05
C GLU A 226 8.81 -3.61 -14.55
N SER A 227 9.74 -3.24 -15.41
CA SER A 227 9.62 -3.31 -16.87
C SER A 227 10.78 -4.07 -17.51
N ASN A 228 11.68 -3.37 -18.21
CA ASN A 228 12.72 -3.97 -19.05
C ASN A 228 13.73 -4.84 -18.26
N TYR A 229 14.03 -4.46 -17.02
CA TYR A 229 14.98 -5.16 -16.12
C TYR A 229 14.30 -5.73 -14.88
N SER A 230 13.02 -6.11 -15.02
CA SER A 230 12.23 -6.64 -13.91
C SER A 230 12.77 -7.96 -13.34
N LEU A 231 13.34 -8.81 -14.19
CA LEU A 231 13.92 -10.08 -13.75
C LEU A 231 15.21 -9.89 -12.94
N GLU A 232 16.06 -8.96 -13.37
CA GLU A 232 17.29 -8.58 -12.67
C GLU A 232 16.98 -7.86 -11.36
N ALA A 233 15.92 -7.03 -11.35
CA ALA A 233 15.45 -6.36 -10.14
C ALA A 233 14.87 -7.35 -9.11
N LEU A 234 14.22 -8.42 -9.56
CA LEU A 234 13.80 -9.52 -8.68
C LEU A 234 14.99 -10.27 -8.12
N ASP A 235 15.99 -10.59 -8.95
CA ASP A 235 17.23 -11.25 -8.49
C ASP A 235 17.95 -10.42 -7.43
N GLU A 236 17.95 -9.09 -7.56
CA GLU A 236 18.56 -8.16 -6.58
C GLU A 236 17.90 -8.30 -5.20
N VAL A 237 16.57 -8.25 -5.13
CA VAL A 237 15.86 -8.30 -3.84
C VAL A 237 15.81 -9.70 -3.24
N ILE A 238 15.77 -10.74 -4.06
CA ILE A 238 15.88 -12.15 -3.62
C ILE A 238 17.29 -12.39 -3.04
N ASP A 239 18.36 -11.88 -3.67
CA ASP A 239 19.72 -11.97 -3.14
C ASP A 239 19.86 -11.20 -1.83
N ALA A 240 19.30 -10.00 -1.73
CA ALA A 240 19.30 -9.21 -0.49
C ALA A 240 18.59 -9.98 0.64
N ALA A 241 17.44 -10.58 0.39
CA ALA A 241 16.71 -11.38 1.37
C ALA A 241 17.51 -12.64 1.79
N ARG A 242 18.07 -13.38 0.82
CA ARG A 242 18.90 -14.56 1.09
C ARG A 242 20.12 -14.25 1.96
N ARG A 243 20.82 -13.12 1.69
CA ARG A 243 22.04 -12.72 2.39
C ARG A 243 21.79 -12.11 3.77
N SER A 244 20.65 -11.49 3.96
CA SER A 244 20.25 -10.87 5.23
C SER A 244 19.45 -11.79 6.14
N GLY A 245 18.75 -12.80 5.58
CA GLY A 245 17.82 -13.66 6.30
C GLY A 245 16.46 -13.02 6.54
N VAL A 246 16.16 -11.87 5.92
CA VAL A 246 14.87 -11.18 6.06
C VAL A 246 13.79 -11.88 5.23
N ARG A 247 12.53 -11.83 5.69
CA ARG A 247 11.37 -12.25 4.90
C ARG A 247 11.09 -11.23 3.80
N LEU A 248 10.90 -11.65 2.55
CA LEU A 248 10.70 -10.79 1.40
C LEU A 248 9.22 -10.64 1.06
N HIS A 249 8.77 -9.40 0.88
CA HIS A 249 7.47 -9.08 0.31
C HIS A 249 7.64 -8.10 -0.85
N VAL A 250 7.30 -8.53 -2.07
CA VAL A 250 7.37 -7.65 -3.25
C VAL A 250 6.09 -6.84 -3.34
N SER A 251 6.22 -5.52 -3.28
CA SER A 251 5.11 -4.58 -3.36
C SER A 251 4.44 -4.61 -4.74
N HIS A 252 3.11 -4.49 -4.78
CA HIS A 252 2.27 -4.29 -5.98
C HIS A 252 2.80 -4.98 -7.25
N PHE A 253 3.17 -6.26 -7.11
CA PHE A 253 3.87 -7.05 -8.12
C PHE A 253 3.18 -7.00 -9.50
N LYS A 254 3.93 -6.58 -10.50
CA LYS A 254 3.51 -6.48 -11.89
C LYS A 254 4.71 -6.47 -12.83
N ILE A 255 4.46 -6.71 -14.11
CA ILE A 255 5.44 -6.47 -15.19
C ILE A 255 4.85 -5.43 -16.13
N CYS A 256 5.50 -4.25 -16.20
CA CYS A 256 5.01 -3.10 -16.94
C CYS A 256 5.44 -3.13 -18.41
N GLY A 257 4.55 -2.60 -19.26
CA GLY A 257 4.78 -2.43 -20.69
C GLY A 257 4.52 -3.68 -21.52
N GLY A 258 3.75 -3.53 -22.58
CA GLY A 258 3.29 -4.65 -23.42
C GLY A 258 4.39 -5.53 -23.98
N ARG A 259 5.56 -4.98 -24.22
CA ARG A 259 6.76 -5.68 -24.72
C ARG A 259 7.42 -6.63 -23.70
N ASN A 260 7.04 -6.53 -22.43
CA ASN A 260 7.64 -7.31 -21.32
C ASN A 260 6.72 -8.43 -20.80
N ARG A 261 5.54 -8.62 -21.40
CA ARG A 261 4.53 -9.59 -20.92
C ARG A 261 5.04 -11.04 -20.79
N ASP A 262 5.93 -11.45 -21.68
CA ASP A 262 6.58 -12.78 -21.67
C ASP A 262 7.42 -13.03 -20.42
N LYS A 263 7.84 -11.98 -19.72
CA LYS A 263 8.61 -12.08 -18.48
C LYS A 263 7.76 -12.46 -17.27
N LEU A 264 6.44 -12.30 -17.32
CA LEU A 264 5.57 -12.50 -16.15
C LEU A 264 5.67 -13.91 -15.56
N ASP A 265 5.66 -14.95 -16.41
CA ASP A 265 5.79 -16.33 -15.94
C ASP A 265 7.16 -16.60 -15.35
N ILE A 266 8.22 -16.10 -15.99
CA ILE A 266 9.60 -16.23 -15.50
C ILE A 266 9.75 -15.52 -14.14
N ALA A 267 9.13 -14.36 -13.98
CA ALA A 267 9.15 -13.59 -12.73
C ALA A 267 8.44 -14.35 -11.59
N LEU A 268 7.25 -14.91 -11.85
CA LEU A 268 6.54 -15.75 -10.88
C LEU A 268 7.34 -17.00 -10.50
N GLU A 269 7.94 -17.67 -11.49
CA GLU A 269 8.81 -18.84 -11.25
C GLU A 269 10.02 -18.48 -10.39
N LYS A 270 10.67 -17.33 -10.61
CA LYS A 270 11.78 -16.85 -9.76
C LYS A 270 11.37 -16.70 -8.29
N LEU A 271 10.17 -16.15 -8.02
CA LEU A 271 9.64 -16.01 -6.66
C LEU A 271 9.40 -17.39 -6.02
N GLU A 272 8.84 -18.35 -6.78
CA GLU A 272 8.65 -19.74 -6.30
C GLU A 272 9.98 -20.46 -6.05
N GLN A 273 10.96 -20.28 -6.92
CA GLN A 273 12.31 -20.82 -6.73
C GLN A 273 13.00 -20.23 -5.50
N GLY A 274 12.84 -18.92 -5.27
CA GLY A 274 13.31 -18.26 -4.04
C GLY A 274 12.73 -18.91 -2.79
N ARG A 275 11.42 -19.20 -2.79
CA ARG A 275 10.76 -19.94 -1.70
C ARG A 275 11.27 -21.36 -1.55
N ALA A 276 11.39 -22.09 -2.63
CA ALA A 276 11.93 -23.46 -2.62
C ALA A 276 13.36 -23.52 -2.04
N ASN A 277 14.11 -22.43 -2.18
CA ASN A 277 15.44 -22.24 -1.60
C ASN A 277 15.43 -21.72 -0.16
N GLY A 278 14.28 -21.71 0.51
CA GLY A 278 14.14 -21.42 1.95
C GLY A 278 13.93 -19.96 2.31
N ILE A 279 13.70 -19.05 1.35
CA ILE A 279 13.34 -17.66 1.61
C ILE A 279 11.82 -17.57 1.77
N GLU A 280 11.32 -16.96 2.84
CA GLU A 280 9.90 -16.66 2.97
C GLU A 280 9.57 -15.48 2.04
N ILE A 281 8.90 -15.77 0.90
CA ILE A 281 8.55 -14.78 -0.12
C ILE A 281 7.03 -14.70 -0.28
N THR A 282 6.51 -13.48 -0.34
CA THR A 282 5.14 -13.13 -0.68
C THR A 282 5.12 -11.88 -1.56
N PHE A 283 3.97 -11.53 -2.10
CA PHE A 283 3.79 -10.25 -2.81
C PHE A 283 2.34 -9.77 -2.71
N ASP A 284 2.12 -8.47 -2.84
CA ASP A 284 0.79 -7.90 -2.98
C ASP A 284 0.50 -7.44 -4.41
N GLN A 285 -0.77 -7.22 -4.71
CA GLN A 285 -1.24 -6.60 -5.94
C GLN A 285 -2.61 -5.97 -5.74
N TYR A 286 -2.85 -4.82 -6.40
CA TYR A 286 -4.17 -4.24 -6.58
C TYR A 286 -4.87 -4.79 -7.84
N PRO A 287 -6.21 -4.86 -7.88
CA PRO A 287 -6.95 -5.52 -8.97
C PRO A 287 -7.19 -4.61 -10.19
N TYR A 288 -6.17 -3.86 -10.63
CA TYR A 288 -6.25 -2.91 -11.74
C TYR A 288 -4.97 -2.92 -12.59
N ALA A 289 -5.11 -2.63 -13.90
CA ALA A 289 -4.01 -2.57 -14.86
C ALA A 289 -3.42 -1.16 -15.03
N ALA A 290 -3.54 -0.32 -14.02
CA ALA A 290 -2.91 0.99 -13.96
C ALA A 290 -2.31 1.22 -12.57
N ALA A 291 -1.25 2.00 -12.50
CA ALA A 291 -0.56 2.42 -11.27
C ALA A 291 -0.84 3.90 -10.98
N SER A 292 -0.44 4.38 -9.82
CA SER A 292 -0.42 5.82 -9.50
C SER A 292 0.83 6.15 -8.70
N THR A 293 1.52 7.23 -9.08
CA THR A 293 2.76 7.70 -8.45
C THR A 293 2.96 9.20 -8.69
N PHE A 294 4.14 9.73 -8.33
CA PHE A 294 4.53 11.11 -8.63
C PHE A 294 4.79 11.33 -10.13
N LEU A 295 4.44 12.49 -10.67
CA LEU A 295 4.81 12.85 -12.04
C LEU A 295 6.33 12.87 -12.23
N HIS A 296 7.09 13.38 -11.27
CA HIS A 296 8.55 13.45 -11.40
C HIS A 296 9.24 12.07 -11.49
N ALA A 297 8.52 10.95 -11.21
CA ALA A 297 9.06 9.60 -11.43
C ALA A 297 9.34 9.26 -12.91
N ILE A 298 8.85 10.07 -13.87
CA ILE A 298 9.20 9.91 -15.28
C ILE A 298 10.63 10.37 -15.59
N LEU A 299 11.23 11.20 -14.72
CA LEU A 299 12.54 11.81 -14.97
C LEU A 299 13.68 10.81 -14.73
N PRO A 300 14.78 10.91 -15.48
CA PRO A 300 15.98 10.11 -15.21
C PRO A 300 16.49 10.30 -13.77
N PRO A 301 17.01 9.24 -13.11
CA PRO A 301 17.42 9.28 -11.69
C PRO A 301 18.40 10.42 -11.35
N TRP A 302 19.34 10.75 -12.23
CA TRP A 302 20.31 11.83 -11.99
C TRP A 302 19.67 13.22 -11.85
N MET A 303 18.45 13.43 -12.39
CA MET A 303 17.71 14.68 -12.21
C MET A 303 17.34 14.94 -10.74
N HIS A 304 17.29 13.91 -9.91
CA HIS A 304 16.87 14.00 -8.52
C HIS A 304 18.03 14.12 -7.52
N ASP A 305 19.29 14.09 -7.98
CA ASP A 305 20.45 14.25 -7.08
C ASP A 305 20.37 15.59 -6.32
N GLY A 306 20.43 15.52 -4.98
CA GLY A 306 20.23 16.67 -4.09
C GLY A 306 18.76 16.97 -3.76
N GLY A 307 17.81 16.13 -4.19
CA GLY A 307 16.38 16.23 -3.84
C GLY A 307 15.57 17.13 -4.76
N ILE A 308 14.27 17.29 -4.41
CA ILE A 308 13.27 17.93 -5.28
C ILE A 308 13.59 19.39 -5.64
N ALA A 309 14.18 20.16 -4.71
CA ALA A 309 14.56 21.55 -5.00
C ALA A 309 15.64 21.63 -6.10
N LYS A 310 16.61 20.72 -6.08
CA LYS A 310 17.64 20.65 -7.12
C LYS A 310 17.09 20.11 -8.43
N MET A 311 16.14 19.20 -8.40
CA MET A 311 15.42 18.75 -9.58
C MET A 311 14.69 19.91 -10.26
N LEU A 312 13.94 20.72 -9.51
CA LEU A 312 13.24 21.90 -10.05
C LEU A 312 14.22 22.94 -10.61
N GLU A 313 15.36 23.18 -9.95
CA GLU A 313 16.41 24.06 -10.45
C GLU A 313 16.93 23.59 -11.83
N ARG A 314 17.14 22.27 -11.99
CA ARG A 314 17.58 21.66 -13.26
C ARG A 314 16.56 21.82 -14.39
N LEU A 315 15.26 21.83 -14.07
CA LEU A 315 14.20 22.03 -15.07
C LEU A 315 14.17 23.47 -15.67
N HIS A 316 14.93 24.41 -15.12
CA HIS A 316 15.12 25.74 -15.71
C HIS A 316 16.29 25.83 -16.71
N ASP A 317 17.11 24.78 -16.84
CA ASP A 317 18.21 24.74 -17.80
C ASP A 317 17.78 24.00 -19.07
N PRO A 318 17.67 24.68 -20.24
CA PRO A 318 17.23 24.04 -21.48
C PRO A 318 18.13 22.89 -21.95
N LYS A 319 19.44 22.93 -21.64
CA LYS A 319 20.36 21.84 -22.04
C LYS A 319 20.14 20.58 -21.18
N ILE A 320 19.84 20.78 -19.91
CA ILE A 320 19.50 19.69 -19.00
C ILE A 320 18.16 19.09 -19.42
N CYS A 321 17.17 19.92 -19.74
CA CYS A 321 15.86 19.47 -20.22
C CYS A 321 15.99 18.65 -21.51
N GLU A 322 16.78 19.10 -22.49
CA GLU A 322 16.98 18.39 -23.75
C GLU A 322 17.61 16.99 -23.52
N ARG A 323 18.64 16.93 -22.68
CA ARG A 323 19.23 15.64 -22.27
C ARG A 323 18.21 14.74 -21.59
N ALA A 324 17.40 15.27 -20.68
CA ALA A 324 16.38 14.51 -19.97
C ALA A 324 15.32 13.95 -20.93
N LYS A 325 14.88 14.74 -21.93
CA LYS A 325 13.95 14.28 -22.97
C LYS A 325 14.51 13.10 -23.76
N GLU A 326 15.74 13.22 -24.26
CA GLU A 326 16.39 12.15 -25.01
C GLU A 326 16.46 10.85 -24.19
N GLU A 327 16.82 10.97 -22.90
CA GLU A 327 16.86 9.80 -22.02
C GLU A 327 15.45 9.24 -21.72
N MET A 328 14.43 10.07 -21.54
CA MET A 328 13.05 9.64 -21.32
C MET A 328 12.48 8.90 -22.54
N GLU A 329 12.86 9.27 -23.76
CA GLU A 329 12.40 8.59 -24.97
C GLU A 329 13.18 7.31 -25.28
N HIS A 330 14.47 7.28 -25.00
CA HIS A 330 15.36 6.24 -25.52
C HIS A 330 16.04 5.37 -24.46
N ASN A 331 16.30 5.90 -23.26
CA ASN A 331 16.98 5.14 -22.20
C ASN A 331 16.03 4.16 -21.49
N GLY A 332 16.39 2.89 -21.47
CA GLY A 332 15.66 1.83 -20.76
C GLY A 332 16.38 1.30 -19.52
N GLU A 333 17.48 1.92 -19.09
CA GLU A 333 18.27 1.45 -17.96
C GLU A 333 17.59 1.73 -16.61
N TYR A 334 16.74 2.76 -16.52
CA TYR A 334 15.86 2.99 -15.37
C TYR A 334 14.41 2.55 -15.71
N ASP A 335 13.57 2.45 -14.73
CA ASP A 335 12.15 2.18 -14.97
C ASP A 335 11.47 3.42 -15.54
N ASN A 336 11.28 3.40 -16.85
CA ASN A 336 10.92 4.56 -17.64
C ASN A 336 9.46 4.48 -18.11
N PRO A 337 8.51 5.14 -17.42
CA PRO A 337 7.10 5.06 -17.77
C PRO A 337 6.78 5.61 -19.16
N VAL A 338 7.48 6.64 -19.61
CA VAL A 338 7.28 7.26 -20.93
C VAL A 338 7.61 6.26 -22.04
N ARG A 339 8.81 5.69 -22.01
CA ARG A 339 9.26 4.71 -23.01
C ARG A 339 8.43 3.43 -23.01
N ASN A 340 7.97 2.99 -21.83
CA ASN A 340 7.26 1.73 -21.67
C ASN A 340 5.78 1.83 -22.02
N ASN A 341 5.14 2.98 -21.78
CA ASN A 341 3.69 3.12 -21.88
C ASN A 341 3.25 4.24 -22.85
N GLY A 342 4.09 5.22 -23.15
CA GLY A 342 3.74 6.39 -23.99
C GLY A 342 3.06 7.50 -23.20
N TRP A 343 3.08 8.71 -23.73
CA TRP A 343 2.55 9.92 -23.10
C TRP A 343 1.03 9.93 -22.95
N ASP A 344 0.32 9.23 -23.81
CA ASP A 344 -1.14 9.05 -23.80
C ASP A 344 -1.65 8.16 -22.65
N ASN A 345 -0.76 7.37 -22.07
CA ASN A 345 -1.05 6.51 -20.92
C ASN A 345 -0.64 7.10 -19.56
N LEU A 346 -0.17 8.35 -19.55
CA LEU A 346 0.20 9.09 -18.33
C LEU A 346 -0.83 10.18 -18.07
N VAL A 347 -1.74 9.93 -17.10
CA VAL A 347 -2.89 10.78 -16.79
C VAL A 347 -2.65 11.54 -15.50
N ILE A 348 -2.90 12.85 -15.48
CA ILE A 348 -2.77 13.66 -14.25
C ILE A 348 -3.86 13.26 -13.24
N ALA A 349 -3.45 12.86 -12.04
CA ALA A 349 -4.36 12.49 -10.96
C ALA A 349 -4.63 13.63 -9.99
N SER A 350 -3.60 14.36 -9.56
CA SER A 350 -3.78 15.52 -8.71
C SER A 350 -2.71 16.59 -8.94
N VAL A 351 -3.07 17.84 -8.71
CA VAL A 351 -2.20 19.01 -8.74
C VAL A 351 -2.40 19.86 -7.47
N ALA A 352 -1.43 20.71 -7.14
CA ALA A 352 -1.50 21.59 -5.98
C ALA A 352 -2.36 22.83 -6.23
N SER A 353 -2.14 23.49 -7.37
CA SER A 353 -2.75 24.79 -7.68
C SER A 353 -4.20 24.65 -8.16
N ALA A 354 -5.04 25.64 -7.80
CA ALA A 354 -6.39 25.71 -8.33
C ALA A 354 -6.45 25.93 -9.85
N ASN A 355 -5.43 26.58 -10.42
CA ASN A 355 -5.36 26.91 -11.85
C ASN A 355 -5.21 25.66 -12.71
N ASN A 356 -4.48 24.65 -12.22
CA ASN A 356 -4.19 23.43 -12.96
C ASN A 356 -5.18 22.28 -12.67
N ARG A 357 -6.13 22.42 -11.73
CA ARG A 357 -7.16 21.38 -11.47
C ARG A 357 -7.92 20.91 -12.70
N LYS A 358 -8.08 21.78 -13.70
CA LYS A 358 -8.69 21.43 -14.99
C LYS A 358 -7.91 20.36 -15.78
N LEU A 359 -6.65 20.11 -15.42
CA LEU A 359 -5.80 19.10 -16.03
C LEU A 359 -6.01 17.71 -15.41
N GLU A 360 -6.64 17.64 -14.22
CA GLU A 360 -6.90 16.35 -13.56
C GLU A 360 -7.84 15.48 -14.41
N GLY A 361 -7.36 14.29 -14.77
CA GLY A 361 -8.02 13.34 -15.66
C GLY A 361 -7.64 13.48 -17.13
N MET A 362 -6.79 14.45 -17.50
CA MET A 362 -6.20 14.56 -18.84
C MET A 362 -4.86 13.82 -18.89
N ASN A 363 -4.51 13.23 -20.04
CA ASN A 363 -3.19 12.67 -20.25
C ASN A 363 -2.20 13.74 -20.73
N LEU A 364 -0.90 13.46 -20.60
CA LEU A 364 0.15 14.42 -20.96
C LEU A 364 0.17 14.74 -22.46
N GLN A 365 -0.22 13.82 -23.34
CA GLN A 365 -0.35 14.07 -24.77
C GLN A 365 -1.46 15.09 -25.09
N GLU A 366 -2.62 14.98 -24.43
CA GLU A 366 -3.73 15.93 -24.57
C GLU A 366 -3.35 17.32 -24.06
N ILE A 367 -2.65 17.40 -22.92
CA ILE A 367 -2.17 18.66 -22.35
C ILE A 367 -1.19 19.34 -23.29
N ALA A 368 -0.23 18.58 -23.83
CA ALA A 368 0.74 19.08 -24.80
C ALA A 368 0.08 19.63 -26.08
N GLN A 369 -0.91 18.90 -26.61
CA GLN A 369 -1.67 19.35 -27.78
C GLN A 369 -2.42 20.65 -27.51
N GLN A 370 -3.07 20.78 -26.34
CA GLN A 370 -3.77 22.03 -25.97
C GLN A 370 -2.83 23.23 -25.83
N LYS A 371 -1.59 23.00 -25.34
CA LYS A 371 -0.57 24.02 -25.16
C LYS A 371 0.24 24.27 -26.46
N GLY A 372 0.14 23.41 -27.47
CA GLY A 372 0.93 23.51 -28.72
C GLY A 372 2.42 23.25 -28.50
N MET A 373 2.78 22.33 -27.59
CA MET A 373 4.16 22.02 -27.21
C MET A 373 4.43 20.51 -27.18
N ASP A 374 5.69 20.16 -26.97
CA ASP A 374 6.11 18.77 -26.75
C ASP A 374 5.58 18.21 -25.42
N PRO A 375 5.20 16.92 -25.33
CA PRO A 375 4.69 16.33 -24.08
C PRO A 375 5.68 16.37 -22.91
N ALA A 376 6.99 16.22 -23.16
CA ALA A 376 7.99 16.35 -22.11
C ALA A 376 8.08 17.79 -21.59
N ASP A 377 8.00 18.80 -22.51
CA ASP A 377 7.97 20.20 -22.10
C ASP A 377 6.72 20.53 -21.27
N ALA A 378 5.56 19.99 -21.64
CA ALA A 378 4.34 20.15 -20.87
C ALA A 378 4.45 19.53 -19.47
N ALA A 379 5.12 18.38 -19.34
CA ALA A 379 5.38 17.74 -18.06
C ALA A 379 6.38 18.55 -17.20
N PHE A 380 7.45 19.09 -17.82
CA PHE A 380 8.44 19.91 -17.12
C PHE A 380 7.83 21.23 -16.62
N GLU A 381 7.07 21.91 -17.49
CA GLU A 381 6.34 23.13 -17.11
C GLU A 381 5.40 22.87 -15.92
N LEU A 382 4.61 21.79 -15.98
CA LEU A 382 3.70 21.42 -14.91
C LEU A 382 4.44 21.09 -13.60
N LEU A 383 5.58 20.39 -13.66
CA LEU A 383 6.41 20.12 -12.48
C LEU A 383 6.95 21.41 -11.86
N VAL A 384 7.34 22.39 -12.66
CA VAL A 384 7.81 23.69 -12.18
C VAL A 384 6.65 24.49 -11.57
N GLU A 385 5.52 24.62 -12.28
CA GLU A 385 4.33 25.34 -11.82
C GLU A 385 3.77 24.82 -10.51
N GLU A 386 3.79 23.50 -10.32
CA GLU A 386 3.27 22.80 -9.15
C GLU A 386 4.35 22.49 -8.10
N GLU A 387 5.56 23.01 -8.26
CA GLU A 387 6.71 22.75 -7.38
C GLU A 387 6.97 21.25 -7.12
N GLY A 388 6.69 20.40 -8.12
CA GLY A 388 6.81 18.96 -8.06
C GLY A 388 5.63 18.23 -7.40
N GLU A 389 4.63 18.94 -6.88
CA GLU A 389 3.45 18.39 -6.20
C GLU A 389 2.38 17.91 -7.19
N VAL A 390 2.74 16.95 -8.06
CA VAL A 390 1.84 16.35 -9.06
C VAL A 390 1.87 14.83 -8.93
N THR A 391 0.69 14.20 -8.93
CA THR A 391 0.55 12.74 -9.05
C THR A 391 -0.08 12.35 -10.38
N ILE A 392 0.26 11.16 -10.86
CA ILE A 392 -0.23 10.61 -12.13
C ILE A 392 -0.80 9.20 -11.97
N ILE A 393 -1.65 8.82 -12.92
CA ILE A 393 -2.04 7.42 -13.18
C ILE A 393 -1.30 6.96 -14.42
N ILE A 394 -0.71 5.76 -14.37
CA ILE A 394 0.03 5.15 -15.46
C ILE A 394 -0.71 3.89 -15.90
N HIS A 395 -1.27 3.86 -17.10
CA HIS A 395 -1.85 2.66 -17.68
C HIS A 395 -0.72 1.76 -18.21
N TRP A 396 -0.35 0.71 -17.45
CA TRP A 396 0.86 -0.07 -17.68
C TRP A 396 0.63 -1.45 -18.29
N GLY A 397 -0.59 -1.98 -18.25
CA GLY A 397 -0.83 -3.38 -18.58
C GLY A 397 -2.26 -3.70 -18.99
N ASN A 398 -2.67 -4.93 -18.73
CA ASN A 398 -3.98 -5.46 -19.09
C ASN A 398 -4.58 -6.32 -17.98
N ALA A 399 -5.89 -6.58 -18.07
CA ALA A 399 -6.64 -7.32 -17.06
C ALA A 399 -6.29 -8.81 -16.98
N GLU A 400 -5.68 -9.40 -18.03
CA GLU A 400 -5.29 -10.81 -18.04
C GLU A 400 -4.07 -11.04 -17.15
N ASP A 401 -3.07 -10.18 -17.25
CA ASP A 401 -1.86 -10.26 -16.43
C ASP A 401 -2.19 -10.02 -14.96
N VAL A 402 -3.09 -9.05 -14.67
CA VAL A 402 -3.61 -8.84 -13.32
C VAL A 402 -4.29 -10.11 -12.79
N ASP A 403 -5.15 -10.74 -13.56
CA ASP A 403 -5.85 -11.97 -13.17
C ASP A 403 -4.89 -13.15 -12.91
N ARG A 404 -3.84 -13.28 -13.73
CA ARG A 404 -2.81 -14.32 -13.54
C ARG A 404 -2.08 -14.16 -12.21
N VAL A 405 -1.66 -12.93 -11.92
CA VAL A 405 -0.99 -12.60 -10.65
C VAL A 405 -1.94 -12.79 -9.47
N MET A 406 -3.19 -12.32 -9.57
CA MET A 406 -4.22 -12.46 -8.53
C MET A 406 -4.53 -13.93 -8.18
N LYS A 407 -4.38 -14.89 -9.11
CA LYS A 407 -4.56 -16.34 -8.88
C LYS A 407 -3.41 -16.98 -8.10
N HIS A 408 -2.26 -16.33 -8.04
CA HIS A 408 -1.07 -16.94 -7.44
C HIS A 408 -1.24 -17.10 -5.92
N SER A 409 -0.74 -18.22 -5.36
CA SER A 409 -0.90 -18.57 -3.94
C SER A 409 -0.14 -17.62 -2.99
N LEU A 410 0.96 -17.01 -3.45
CA LEU A 410 1.79 -16.07 -2.69
C LEU A 410 1.22 -14.65 -2.67
N GLN A 411 0.20 -14.40 -3.52
CA GLN A 411 -0.39 -13.07 -3.65
C GLN A 411 -1.30 -12.76 -2.48
N MET A 412 -1.24 -11.50 -2.03
CA MET A 412 -2.23 -10.88 -1.15
C MET A 412 -2.68 -9.53 -1.71
N VAL A 413 -3.70 -8.92 -1.11
CA VAL A 413 -4.28 -7.67 -1.60
C VAL A 413 -3.63 -6.48 -0.91
N GLY A 414 -3.02 -5.61 -1.69
CA GLY A 414 -2.67 -4.25 -1.34
C GLY A 414 -3.45 -3.28 -2.24
N SER A 415 -4.01 -2.22 -1.70
CA SER A 415 -4.71 -1.23 -2.54
C SER A 415 -3.75 -0.30 -3.26
N ASP A 416 -2.58 -0.07 -2.68
CA ASP A 416 -1.63 0.97 -3.10
C ASP A 416 -2.34 2.33 -3.25
N GLY A 417 -3.26 2.59 -2.31
CA GLY A 417 -4.18 3.73 -2.35
C GLY A 417 -3.46 5.03 -2.07
N VAL A 418 -3.61 5.99 -3.00
CA VAL A 418 -3.14 7.37 -2.88
C VAL A 418 -4.34 8.30 -2.90
N PHE A 419 -4.40 9.19 -1.92
CA PHE A 419 -5.52 10.14 -1.75
C PHE A 419 -5.29 11.43 -2.55
N GLY A 420 -6.37 12.20 -2.73
CA GLY A 420 -6.34 13.56 -3.30
C GLY A 420 -6.71 13.65 -4.78
N GLY A 421 -7.16 14.82 -5.22
CA GLY A 421 -7.52 15.15 -6.59
C GLY A 421 -8.58 14.22 -7.20
N LYS A 422 -8.31 13.73 -8.41
CA LYS A 422 -9.05 12.66 -9.08
C LYS A 422 -8.25 11.35 -8.96
N PRO A 423 -8.34 10.65 -7.80
CA PRO A 423 -7.43 9.54 -7.47
C PRO A 423 -7.67 8.32 -8.36
N HIS A 424 -6.72 7.41 -8.37
CA HIS A 424 -6.92 6.10 -8.97
C HIS A 424 -8.09 5.36 -8.27
N PRO A 425 -9.00 4.68 -9.02
CA PRO A 425 -10.15 3.96 -8.44
C PRO A 425 -9.76 2.88 -7.41
N ARG A 426 -8.49 2.42 -7.39
CA ARG A 426 -7.98 1.44 -6.43
C ARG A 426 -8.14 1.86 -4.96
N LEU A 427 -8.14 3.16 -4.68
CA LEU A 427 -8.37 3.70 -3.34
C LEU A 427 -9.76 3.36 -2.80
N TYR A 428 -10.78 3.35 -3.65
CA TYR A 428 -12.19 3.20 -3.29
C TYR A 428 -12.77 1.81 -3.58
N GLY A 429 -12.13 1.02 -4.45
CA GLY A 429 -12.74 -0.19 -5.00
C GLY A 429 -11.96 -1.49 -4.84
N SER A 430 -10.68 -1.48 -4.45
CA SER A 430 -9.81 -2.67 -4.53
C SER A 430 -10.39 -3.90 -3.85
N PHE A 431 -10.80 -3.81 -2.60
CA PHE A 431 -11.26 -4.95 -1.82
C PHE A 431 -12.62 -5.48 -2.31
N ALA A 432 -13.55 -4.57 -2.61
CA ALA A 432 -14.83 -4.95 -3.17
C ALA A 432 -14.70 -5.58 -4.57
N ARG A 433 -13.74 -5.09 -5.40
CA ARG A 433 -13.45 -5.63 -6.73
C ARG A 433 -12.90 -7.06 -6.66
N VAL A 434 -12.04 -7.36 -5.68
CA VAL A 434 -11.54 -8.72 -5.46
C VAL A 434 -12.69 -9.68 -5.16
N LEU A 435 -13.63 -9.30 -4.30
CA LEU A 435 -14.78 -10.13 -3.94
C LEU A 435 -15.84 -10.20 -5.06
N GLY A 436 -16.21 -9.05 -5.64
CA GLY A 436 -17.27 -8.97 -6.63
C GLY A 436 -16.81 -9.45 -8.01
N HIS A 437 -15.80 -8.80 -8.57
CA HIS A 437 -15.35 -9.08 -9.94
C HIS A 437 -14.54 -10.37 -10.03
N TYR A 438 -13.46 -10.52 -9.21
CA TYR A 438 -12.57 -11.69 -9.35
C TYR A 438 -13.15 -12.97 -8.75
N ALA A 439 -13.69 -12.93 -7.54
CA ALA A 439 -14.19 -14.15 -6.91
C ALA A 439 -15.59 -14.54 -7.42
N ARG A 440 -16.57 -13.61 -7.44
CA ARG A 440 -17.95 -13.93 -7.82
C ARG A 440 -18.15 -14.03 -9.34
N GLU A 441 -17.80 -12.98 -10.10
CA GLU A 441 -18.15 -12.88 -11.53
C GLU A 441 -17.19 -13.69 -12.40
N LYS A 442 -15.90 -13.46 -12.24
CA LYS A 442 -14.85 -14.10 -13.04
C LYS A 442 -14.48 -15.49 -12.55
N GLN A 443 -14.79 -15.82 -11.28
CA GLN A 443 -14.47 -17.09 -10.63
C GLN A 443 -12.97 -17.45 -10.72
N SER A 444 -12.11 -16.44 -10.62
CA SER A 444 -10.65 -16.60 -10.69
C SER A 444 -10.13 -17.46 -9.54
N PHE A 445 -10.78 -17.38 -8.38
CA PHE A 445 -10.57 -18.20 -7.18
C PHE A 445 -11.83 -18.18 -6.31
N PRO A 446 -12.01 -19.16 -5.39
CA PRO A 446 -13.17 -19.20 -4.53
C PRO A 446 -13.18 -18.05 -3.51
N LEU A 447 -14.38 -17.70 -3.02
CA LEU A 447 -14.59 -16.58 -2.10
C LEU A 447 -13.74 -16.65 -0.83
N TRP A 448 -13.58 -17.84 -0.25
CA TRP A 448 -12.76 -18.02 0.95
C TRP A 448 -11.26 -17.80 0.69
N GLU A 449 -10.78 -18.04 -0.52
CA GLU A 449 -9.42 -17.68 -0.93
C GLU A 449 -9.28 -16.16 -1.08
N ALA A 450 -10.28 -15.47 -1.64
CA ALA A 450 -10.31 -14.00 -1.65
C ALA A 450 -10.21 -13.44 -0.23
N VAL A 451 -10.98 -13.98 0.71
CA VAL A 451 -10.93 -13.58 2.12
C VAL A 451 -9.53 -13.83 2.70
N ARG A 452 -8.92 -15.02 2.49
CA ARG A 452 -7.56 -15.33 2.95
C ARG A 452 -6.53 -14.30 2.44
N LYS A 453 -6.60 -13.95 1.16
CA LYS A 453 -5.70 -12.96 0.53
C LYS A 453 -5.81 -11.56 1.12
N MET A 454 -6.93 -11.24 1.74
CA MET A 454 -7.21 -9.93 2.35
C MET A 454 -7.13 -9.94 3.89
N THR A 455 -6.90 -11.11 4.53
CA THR A 455 -6.96 -11.24 5.99
C THR A 455 -5.83 -12.10 6.53
N GLY A 456 -5.92 -13.42 6.45
CA GLY A 456 -4.95 -14.36 7.01
C GLY A 456 -3.56 -14.24 6.38
N ALA A 457 -3.46 -13.99 5.05
CA ALA A 457 -2.17 -13.85 4.37
C ALA A 457 -1.39 -12.60 4.85
N PRO A 458 -1.95 -11.38 4.83
CA PRO A 458 -1.25 -10.21 5.38
C PRO A 458 -1.04 -10.29 6.89
N ALA A 459 -1.95 -10.91 7.66
CA ALA A 459 -1.73 -11.14 9.09
C ALA A 459 -0.52 -12.05 9.36
N GLN A 460 -0.29 -13.07 8.52
CA GLN A 460 0.90 -13.92 8.59
C GLN A 460 2.17 -13.16 8.19
N LEU A 461 2.12 -12.32 7.15
CA LEU A 461 3.24 -11.45 6.77
C LEU A 461 3.69 -10.59 7.97
N LEU A 462 2.73 -9.99 8.67
CA LEU A 462 2.99 -9.12 9.80
C LEU A 462 3.16 -9.86 11.14
N ARG A 463 3.07 -11.20 11.19
CA ARG A 463 3.11 -11.97 12.43
C ARG A 463 2.09 -11.49 13.47
N LEU A 464 0.90 -11.04 13.03
CA LEU A 464 -0.17 -10.64 13.95
C LEU A 464 -0.65 -11.85 14.75
N ARG A 465 -0.73 -11.72 16.08
CA ARG A 465 -0.99 -12.86 16.97
C ARG A 465 -2.48 -13.11 17.22
N ASP A 466 -3.29 -12.06 17.17
CA ASP A 466 -4.69 -12.09 17.58
C ASP A 466 -5.63 -11.29 16.64
N ARG A 467 -5.23 -11.14 15.35
CA ARG A 467 -6.00 -10.47 14.29
C ARG A 467 -5.85 -11.20 12.95
N GLY A 468 -6.72 -10.90 11.99
CA GLY A 468 -6.71 -11.47 10.64
C GLY A 468 -7.32 -12.87 10.51
N PHE A 469 -7.77 -13.44 11.62
CA PHE A 469 -8.51 -14.70 11.68
C PHE A 469 -9.69 -14.60 12.62
N LEU A 470 -10.78 -15.36 12.36
CA LEU A 470 -11.88 -15.53 13.30
C LEU A 470 -11.57 -16.73 14.21
N ARG A 471 -11.21 -16.43 15.45
CA ARG A 471 -10.91 -17.42 16.49
C ARG A 471 -11.32 -16.89 17.85
N GLU A 472 -11.78 -17.77 18.73
CA GLU A 472 -12.05 -17.41 20.13
C GLU A 472 -10.78 -16.82 20.79
N GLY A 473 -10.93 -15.72 21.51
CA GLY A 473 -9.86 -14.94 22.12
C GLY A 473 -9.26 -13.86 21.23
N TYR A 474 -9.49 -13.86 19.91
CA TYR A 474 -8.98 -12.84 18.98
C TYR A 474 -9.82 -11.56 19.08
N TRP A 475 -9.23 -10.42 18.70
CA TRP A 475 -9.98 -9.18 18.56
C TRP A 475 -11.09 -9.33 17.53
N ALA A 476 -12.23 -8.76 17.84
CA ALA A 476 -13.39 -8.78 16.96
C ALA A 476 -13.28 -7.65 15.91
N ASP A 477 -12.28 -7.75 15.05
CA ASP A 477 -12.20 -7.01 13.79
C ASP A 477 -12.89 -7.86 12.74
N LEU A 478 -14.08 -7.46 12.34
CA LEU A 478 -14.98 -8.26 11.51
C LEU A 478 -15.58 -7.44 10.38
N VAL A 479 -15.84 -8.11 9.28
CA VAL A 479 -16.67 -7.58 8.19
C VAL A 479 -17.81 -8.54 7.90
N VAL A 480 -19.02 -8.00 7.78
CA VAL A 480 -20.22 -8.70 7.30
C VAL A 480 -20.60 -8.11 5.95
N PHE A 481 -20.67 -8.93 4.91
CA PHE A 481 -21.00 -8.47 3.57
C PHE A 481 -21.94 -9.43 2.82
N ASP A 482 -22.72 -8.88 1.90
CA ASP A 482 -23.58 -9.65 1.01
C ASP A 482 -22.76 -10.13 -0.20
N PRO A 483 -22.48 -11.44 -0.33
CA PRO A 483 -21.65 -11.97 -1.42
C PRO A 483 -22.29 -11.80 -2.80
N ASN A 484 -23.60 -11.58 -2.88
CA ASN A 484 -24.32 -11.39 -4.14
C ASN A 484 -24.35 -9.93 -4.58
N LYS A 485 -24.15 -8.97 -3.65
CA LYS A 485 -24.23 -7.53 -3.91
C LYS A 485 -22.89 -6.81 -3.86
N ILE A 486 -21.84 -7.45 -3.30
CA ILE A 486 -20.53 -6.81 -3.19
C ILE A 486 -19.99 -6.43 -4.57
N VAL A 487 -19.69 -5.14 -4.77
CA VAL A 487 -19.19 -4.59 -6.03
C VAL A 487 -18.46 -3.26 -5.81
N ASP A 488 -17.38 -3.05 -6.54
CA ASP A 488 -16.74 -1.75 -6.70
C ASP A 488 -17.56 -0.87 -7.67
N ARG A 489 -17.65 0.41 -7.37
CA ARG A 489 -18.32 1.40 -8.23
C ARG A 489 -17.36 2.45 -8.77
N ALA A 490 -16.17 2.51 -8.22
CA ALA A 490 -15.14 3.45 -8.61
C ALA A 490 -14.62 3.15 -10.03
N THR A 491 -14.61 4.16 -10.89
CA THR A 491 -14.05 4.11 -12.25
C THR A 491 -12.96 5.19 -12.41
N TYR A 492 -12.20 5.17 -13.50
CA TYR A 492 -11.21 6.22 -13.76
C TYR A 492 -11.86 7.59 -14.01
N GLU A 493 -13.07 7.62 -14.55
CA GLU A 493 -13.86 8.84 -14.79
C GLU A 493 -14.49 9.37 -13.50
N ALA A 494 -14.96 8.47 -12.63
CA ALA A 494 -15.62 8.77 -11.36
C ALA A 494 -15.05 7.92 -10.22
N PRO A 495 -13.82 8.19 -9.76
CA PRO A 495 -13.11 7.32 -8.83
C PRO A 495 -13.61 7.36 -7.39
N MET A 496 -14.20 8.47 -6.94
CA MET A 496 -14.64 8.67 -5.56
C MET A 496 -16.05 8.12 -5.32
N GLN A 497 -16.27 6.83 -5.60
CA GLN A 497 -17.54 6.17 -5.37
C GLN A 497 -17.40 5.05 -4.34
N GLN A 498 -18.26 5.09 -3.33
CA GLN A 498 -18.32 4.05 -2.30
C GLN A 498 -18.70 2.71 -2.91
N SER A 499 -18.00 1.64 -2.54
CA SER A 499 -18.35 0.26 -2.85
C SER A 499 -19.69 -0.12 -2.23
N MET A 500 -20.39 -1.09 -2.83
CA MET A 500 -21.65 -1.63 -2.31
C MET A 500 -21.46 -3.05 -1.75
N GLY A 501 -22.35 -3.46 -0.85
CA GLY A 501 -22.44 -4.83 -0.36
C GLY A 501 -21.73 -5.07 0.97
N ILE A 502 -20.94 -4.13 1.50
CA ILE A 502 -20.49 -4.16 2.89
C ILE A 502 -21.67 -3.75 3.78
N CYS A 503 -22.07 -4.62 4.72
CA CYS A 503 -23.21 -4.41 5.59
C CYS A 503 -22.78 -3.91 6.96
N HIS A 504 -21.87 -4.62 7.64
CA HIS A 504 -21.36 -4.21 8.95
C HIS A 504 -19.84 -4.36 8.99
N VAL A 505 -19.19 -3.47 9.73
CA VAL A 505 -17.77 -3.55 10.05
C VAL A 505 -17.60 -3.28 11.54
N LEU A 506 -16.87 -4.16 12.20
CA LEU A 506 -16.48 -4.02 13.59
C LEU A 506 -14.96 -3.82 13.65
N VAL A 507 -14.54 -2.87 14.49
CA VAL A 507 -13.13 -2.60 14.80
C VAL A 507 -12.98 -2.66 16.32
N ASN A 508 -12.12 -3.53 16.82
CA ASN A 508 -12.01 -3.81 18.27
C ASN A 508 -13.38 -4.13 18.92
N GLY A 509 -14.23 -4.89 18.22
CA GLY A 509 -15.57 -5.26 18.69
C GLY A 509 -16.59 -4.13 18.74
N LYS A 510 -16.29 -2.95 18.20
CA LYS A 510 -17.23 -1.83 18.10
C LYS A 510 -17.73 -1.66 16.68
N ILE A 511 -19.03 -1.52 16.51
CA ILE A 511 -19.67 -1.35 15.20
C ILE A 511 -19.31 0.02 14.63
N THR A 512 -18.44 0.04 13.63
CA THR A 512 -17.99 1.25 12.91
C THR A 512 -18.83 1.50 11.66
N VAL A 513 -19.32 0.42 11.04
CA VAL A 513 -20.28 0.49 9.91
C VAL A 513 -21.49 -0.38 10.26
N SER A 514 -22.70 0.16 10.10
CA SER A 514 -23.97 -0.56 10.23
C SER A 514 -24.85 -0.28 9.01
N ASP A 515 -25.42 -1.33 8.42
CA ASP A 515 -26.26 -1.25 7.21
C ASP A 515 -25.60 -0.43 6.08
N GLY A 516 -24.28 -0.63 5.91
CA GLY A 516 -23.48 0.07 4.89
C GLY A 516 -23.22 1.54 5.17
N ARG A 517 -23.50 2.03 6.39
CA ARG A 517 -23.35 3.42 6.80
C ARG A 517 -22.45 3.54 8.02
N LEU A 518 -21.70 4.64 8.08
CA LEU A 518 -20.87 4.95 9.24
C LEU A 518 -21.70 5.23 10.48
N THR A 519 -21.24 4.72 11.62
CA THR A 519 -21.85 4.97 12.95
C THR A 519 -21.20 6.13 13.68
N ASN A 520 -20.16 6.76 13.12
CA ASN A 520 -19.29 7.76 13.75
C ASN A 520 -18.47 7.22 14.94
N VAL A 521 -18.39 5.92 15.10
CA VAL A 521 -17.51 5.27 16.08
C VAL A 521 -16.13 5.12 15.49
N THR A 522 -15.12 5.66 16.16
CA THR A 522 -13.71 5.49 15.85
C THR A 522 -13.08 4.62 16.94
N SER A 523 -12.58 3.44 16.57
CA SER A 523 -12.02 2.46 17.51
C SER A 523 -10.72 1.81 16.99
N GLY A 524 -10.16 2.39 15.93
CA GLY A 524 -8.85 2.00 15.43
C GLY A 524 -7.74 2.33 16.44
N THR A 525 -6.65 1.60 16.36
CA THR A 525 -5.48 1.75 17.24
C THR A 525 -4.20 1.55 16.43
N VAL A 526 -3.08 2.05 16.94
CA VAL A 526 -1.77 1.66 16.43
C VAL A 526 -1.47 0.22 16.87
N ILE A 527 -1.12 -0.63 15.92
CA ILE A 527 -0.62 -1.98 16.21
C ILE A 527 0.91 -1.90 16.16
N ARG A 528 1.56 -2.29 17.25
CA ARG A 528 3.03 -2.36 17.32
C ARG A 528 3.48 -3.80 17.26
N ASN A 529 4.60 -4.05 16.58
CA ASN A 529 5.26 -5.34 16.65
C ASN A 529 5.66 -5.61 18.11
N GLN A 530 5.24 -6.74 18.63
CA GLN A 530 5.59 -7.22 19.98
C GLN A 530 6.81 -8.12 19.84
N LEU A 531 7.98 -7.56 20.11
CA LEU A 531 9.28 -8.24 20.07
C LEU A 531 9.38 -9.31 21.16
#